data_330ddf8171f7efa9b3bab7696e984482
#
_entry.id   330ddf8171f7efa9b3bab7696e984482
#
_cell.length_a   1.000
_cell.length_b   1.000
_cell.length_c   1.000
_cell.angle_alpha   90.00
_cell.angle_beta   90.00
_cell.angle_gamma   90.00
#
_symmetry.space_group_name_H-M   'P 1'
#
loop_
_entity.id
_entity.type
_entity.pdbx_description
1 polymer ?
#
loop_
_entity_poly.entity_id
_entity_poly.type
_entity_poly.pdbx_seq_one_letter_code
_entity_poly.pdbx_strand_id
1 'polypeptide(L)'
;MTKIRSICVDTLTALQTDEYMTVQKKPDLAKWHDFGQSIYRFINDLQDLGFTLILVLGQPGVGKSSGMRTLKPDTNIWYNSDNKNPVWEGGTQEYGKKVSPRANYHVIPKSYADIIEHIKGGIAAGMFEEDRYAFITGHTENFKSGEETMERLKLLGNVATKMQLEGKLETVFYAKVKKEGANIHYMLETQNNGYNTARSPMNLFEPTIDNDYQFVIDKLMSY
;
A
#
# COMPACT_ATOMS: atom_id res chain seq x y z
N MET A 1 -24.78 -10.91 1.53
CA MET A 1 -23.92 -9.98 0.78
C MET A 1 -22.49 -10.28 1.21
N THR A 2 -21.56 -10.49 0.28
CA THR A 2 -20.16 -10.76 0.63
C THR A 2 -19.58 -9.47 1.20
N LYS A 3 -18.94 -9.55 2.37
CA LYS A 3 -18.33 -8.39 3.03
C LYS A 3 -16.90 -8.18 2.55
N ILE A 4 -16.46 -6.93 2.60
CA ILE A 4 -15.09 -6.51 2.27
C ILE A 4 -14.17 -6.85 3.44
N ARG A 5 -13.09 -7.57 3.18
CA ARG A 5 -12.07 -7.93 4.15
C ARG A 5 -10.78 -7.15 3.97
N SER A 6 -10.48 -6.75 2.75
CA SER A 6 -9.24 -6.04 2.46
C SER A 6 -9.44 -4.83 1.58
N ILE A 7 -8.50 -3.92 1.68
CA ILE A 7 -8.32 -2.82 0.73
C ILE A 7 -6.88 -2.82 0.22
N CYS A 8 -6.69 -2.34 -1.00
CA CYS A 8 -5.36 -2.10 -1.55
C CYS A 8 -5.27 -0.65 -2.00
N VAL A 9 -4.33 0.11 -1.46
CA VAL A 9 -4.04 1.49 -1.84
C VAL A 9 -2.78 1.52 -2.71
N ASP A 10 -2.95 1.78 -4.00
CA ASP A 10 -1.88 1.69 -4.99
C ASP A 10 -1.76 3.01 -5.79
N THR A 11 -0.82 3.90 -5.47
CA THR A 11 0.26 3.88 -4.50
C THR A 11 0.20 5.12 -3.60
N LEU A 12 0.78 5.06 -2.40
CA LEU A 12 0.98 6.24 -1.53
C LEU A 12 1.67 7.38 -2.26
N THR A 13 2.70 7.07 -3.02
CA THR A 13 3.54 8.07 -3.72
C THR A 13 2.73 8.84 -4.76
N ALA A 14 1.75 8.22 -5.43
CA ALA A 14 0.92 8.90 -6.42
C ALA A 14 0.02 9.95 -5.77
N LEU A 15 -0.71 9.59 -4.71
CA LEU A 15 -1.56 10.54 -3.96
C LEU A 15 -0.73 11.69 -3.38
N GLN A 16 0.44 11.38 -2.83
CA GLN A 16 1.33 12.40 -2.30
C GLN A 16 1.81 13.36 -3.41
N THR A 17 2.07 12.87 -4.61
CA THR A 17 2.47 13.70 -5.76
C THR A 17 1.35 14.65 -6.16
N ASP A 18 0.10 14.19 -6.22
CA ASP A 18 -1.05 15.01 -6.57
C ASP A 18 -1.31 16.11 -5.54
N GLU A 19 -1.23 15.79 -4.25
CA GLU A 19 -1.31 16.77 -3.16
C GLU A 19 -0.16 17.79 -3.23
N TYR A 20 1.09 17.36 -3.46
CA TYR A 20 2.25 18.22 -3.63
C TYR A 20 2.07 19.23 -4.77
N MET A 21 1.62 18.76 -5.94
CA MET A 21 1.37 19.63 -7.10
C MET A 21 0.25 20.65 -6.83
N THR A 22 -0.73 20.27 -6.00
CA THR A 22 -1.82 21.17 -5.60
C THR A 22 -1.32 22.28 -4.67
N VAL A 23 -0.45 21.96 -3.71
CA VAL A 23 0.16 22.94 -2.79
C VAL A 23 1.11 23.87 -3.53
N GLN A 24 1.89 23.36 -4.49
CA GLN A 24 2.80 24.19 -5.29
C GLN A 24 2.08 25.28 -6.10
N LYS A 25 0.88 25.00 -6.62
CA LYS A 25 0.11 25.98 -7.41
C LYS A 25 -0.35 27.19 -6.59
N LYS A 26 -0.55 27.03 -5.28
CA LYS A 26 -0.96 28.08 -4.34
C LYS A 26 -0.20 27.90 -3.03
N PRO A 27 1.07 28.26 -2.96
CA PRO A 27 1.92 28.04 -1.79
C PRO A 27 1.41 28.85 -0.59
N ASP A 28 1.21 28.13 0.52
CA ASP A 28 0.82 28.65 1.82
C ASP A 28 1.51 27.80 2.88
N LEU A 29 2.07 28.41 3.90
CA LEU A 29 2.80 27.71 4.96
C LEU A 29 1.91 26.67 5.68
N ALA A 30 0.65 26.99 5.94
CA ALA A 30 -0.31 26.07 6.54
C ALA A 30 -0.54 24.84 5.66
N LYS A 31 -0.70 25.03 4.34
CA LYS A 31 -0.85 23.93 3.39
C LYS A 31 0.36 23.04 3.28
N TRP A 32 1.57 23.62 3.35
CA TRP A 32 2.80 22.83 3.40
C TRP A 32 2.92 22.00 4.67
N HIS A 33 2.47 22.55 5.79
CA HIS A 33 2.42 21.80 7.04
C HIS A 33 1.41 20.66 6.97
N ASP A 34 0.20 20.91 6.46
CA ASP A 34 -0.85 19.91 6.27
C ASP A 34 -0.41 18.81 5.30
N PHE A 35 0.22 19.17 4.17
CA PHE A 35 0.82 18.22 3.25
C PHE A 35 1.83 17.30 3.93
N GLY A 36 2.74 17.87 4.75
CA GLY A 36 3.75 17.08 5.45
C GLY A 36 3.16 16.08 6.45
N GLN A 37 1.92 16.31 6.91
CA GLN A 37 1.23 15.43 7.86
C GLN A 37 0.15 14.53 7.22
N SER A 38 -0.21 14.74 5.96
CA SER A 38 -1.37 14.08 5.33
C SER A 38 -1.25 12.56 5.34
N ILE A 39 -0.09 12.03 4.96
CA ILE A 39 0.16 10.59 4.95
C ILE A 39 0.12 9.98 6.36
N TYR A 40 0.60 10.73 7.35
CA TYR A 40 0.61 10.27 8.72
C TYR A 40 -0.79 10.18 9.31
N ARG A 41 -1.62 11.20 9.03
CA ARG A 41 -3.04 11.20 9.39
C ARG A 41 -3.76 10.04 8.71
N PHE A 42 -3.52 9.82 7.42
CA PHE A 42 -4.10 8.72 6.67
C PHE A 42 -3.82 7.36 7.30
N ILE A 43 -2.57 7.11 7.71
CA ILE A 43 -2.18 5.86 8.39
C ILE A 43 -2.91 5.73 9.74
N ASN A 44 -2.92 6.80 10.55
CA ASN A 44 -3.64 6.77 11.84
C ASN A 44 -5.16 6.56 11.62
N ASP A 45 -5.78 7.25 10.67
CA ASP A 45 -7.20 7.10 10.37
C ASP A 45 -7.56 5.65 9.99
N LEU A 46 -6.71 4.97 9.20
CA LEU A 46 -6.91 3.56 8.89
C LEU A 46 -6.79 2.67 10.12
N GLN A 47 -5.82 2.93 11.01
CA GLN A 47 -5.68 2.20 12.28
C GLN A 47 -6.89 2.42 13.19
N ASP A 48 -7.35 3.66 13.32
CA ASP A 48 -8.55 4.02 14.11
C ASP A 48 -9.84 3.39 13.55
N LEU A 49 -9.87 3.12 12.24
CA LEU A 49 -10.94 2.39 11.58
C LEU A 49 -10.79 0.86 11.70
N GLY A 50 -9.82 0.37 12.46
CA GLY A 50 -9.62 -1.06 12.77
C GLY A 50 -8.95 -1.86 11.67
N PHE A 51 -8.14 -1.24 10.81
CA PHE A 51 -7.37 -1.98 9.81
C PHE A 51 -6.01 -2.44 10.35
N THR A 52 -5.69 -3.70 10.11
CA THR A 52 -4.31 -4.20 10.17
C THR A 52 -3.57 -3.74 8.92
N LEU A 53 -2.50 -2.96 9.09
CA LEU A 53 -1.81 -2.30 7.99
C LEU A 53 -0.59 -3.12 7.53
N ILE A 54 -0.50 -3.36 6.24
CA ILE A 54 0.63 -4.02 5.57
C ILE A 54 1.21 -3.04 4.55
N LEU A 55 2.43 -2.56 4.78
CA LEU A 55 3.13 -1.70 3.85
C LEU A 55 3.98 -2.55 2.89
N VAL A 56 3.75 -2.40 1.59
CA VAL A 56 4.49 -3.13 0.55
C VAL A 56 5.32 -2.14 -0.26
N LEU A 57 6.62 -2.16 -0.05
CA LEU A 57 7.58 -1.24 -0.62
C LEU A 57 8.36 -1.86 -1.78
N GLY A 58 8.95 -1.02 -2.62
CA GLY A 58 9.88 -1.46 -3.67
C GLY A 58 9.93 -0.52 -4.86
N GLN A 59 10.92 -0.75 -5.71
CA GLN A 59 11.12 0.00 -6.95
C GLN A 59 9.93 -0.19 -7.92
N PRO A 60 9.76 0.68 -8.93
CA PRO A 60 8.82 0.43 -10.01
C PRO A 60 9.08 -0.90 -10.71
N GLY A 61 8.01 -1.64 -11.06
CA GLY A 61 8.11 -2.88 -11.82
C GLY A 61 8.42 -4.16 -11.02
N VAL A 62 8.65 -4.07 -9.70
CA VAL A 62 8.92 -5.25 -8.85
C VAL A 62 7.68 -6.03 -8.41
N GLY A 63 6.51 -5.70 -8.95
CA GLY A 63 5.29 -6.48 -8.73
C GLY A 63 4.47 -6.12 -7.48
N LYS A 64 4.67 -4.95 -6.85
CA LYS A 64 3.89 -4.55 -5.67
C LYS A 64 2.38 -4.79 -5.86
N SER A 65 1.80 -4.19 -6.88
CA SER A 65 0.35 -4.30 -7.16
C SER A 65 -0.07 -5.69 -7.64
N SER A 66 0.85 -6.50 -8.17
CA SER A 66 0.51 -7.83 -8.68
C SER A 66 0.16 -8.84 -7.59
N GLY A 67 0.54 -8.58 -6.33
CA GLY A 67 0.09 -9.38 -5.18
C GLY A 67 -1.44 -9.41 -5.03
N MET A 68 -2.13 -8.36 -5.50
CA MET A 68 -3.60 -8.29 -5.48
C MET A 68 -4.31 -9.38 -6.29
N ARG A 69 -3.63 -10.00 -7.27
CA ARG A 69 -4.20 -11.07 -8.10
C ARG A 69 -4.67 -12.29 -7.30
N THR A 70 -4.16 -12.45 -6.08
CA THR A 70 -4.50 -13.56 -5.20
C THR A 70 -5.70 -13.26 -4.30
N LEU A 71 -6.10 -12.00 -4.17
CA LEU A 71 -7.27 -11.59 -3.42
C LEU A 71 -8.56 -11.86 -4.19
N LYS A 72 -9.63 -12.22 -3.49
CA LYS A 72 -10.95 -12.37 -4.10
C LYS A 72 -11.52 -10.98 -4.42
N PRO A 73 -11.84 -10.67 -5.69
CA PRO A 73 -12.28 -9.32 -6.08
C PRO A 73 -13.53 -8.83 -5.33
N ASP A 74 -14.44 -9.74 -4.94
CA ASP A 74 -15.68 -9.40 -4.22
C ASP A 74 -15.48 -9.13 -2.72
N THR A 75 -14.26 -9.34 -2.20
CA THR A 75 -13.90 -9.09 -0.80
C THR A 75 -12.80 -8.04 -0.65
N ASN A 76 -12.40 -7.41 -1.75
CA ASN A 76 -11.33 -6.42 -1.78
C ASN A 76 -11.73 -5.15 -2.54
N ILE A 77 -11.34 -3.99 -2.01
CA ILE A 77 -11.45 -2.71 -2.72
C ILE A 77 -10.06 -2.26 -3.15
N TRP A 78 -9.91 -1.96 -4.43
CA TRP A 78 -8.70 -1.37 -4.97
C TRP A 78 -8.84 0.15 -5.13
N TYR A 79 -8.07 0.90 -4.34
CA TYR A 79 -7.88 2.35 -4.50
C TYR A 79 -6.71 2.59 -5.45
N ASN A 80 -7.01 2.81 -6.71
CA ASN A 80 -6.06 2.95 -7.82
C ASN A 80 -5.63 4.42 -7.98
N SER A 81 -4.71 4.88 -7.14
CA SER A 81 -4.22 6.26 -7.17
C SER A 81 -3.37 6.56 -8.41
N ASP A 82 -2.68 5.57 -8.94
CA ASP A 82 -1.88 5.70 -10.17
C ASP A 82 -2.75 5.77 -11.45
N ASN A 83 -4.05 5.53 -11.33
CA ASN A 83 -4.98 5.50 -12.47
C ASN A 83 -4.50 4.58 -13.59
N LYS A 84 -4.13 3.36 -13.27
CA LYS A 84 -3.63 2.32 -14.20
C LYS A 84 -4.67 1.23 -14.42
N ASN A 85 -4.50 0.46 -15.51
CA ASN A 85 -5.17 -0.83 -15.59
C ASN A 85 -4.49 -1.84 -14.67
N PRO A 86 -5.22 -2.88 -14.18
CA PRO A 86 -4.60 -4.00 -13.49
C PRO A 86 -3.46 -4.59 -14.32
N VAL A 87 -2.36 -4.95 -13.64
CA VAL A 87 -1.10 -5.36 -14.31
C VAL A 87 -0.95 -6.88 -14.44
N TRP A 88 -1.99 -7.64 -14.08
CA TRP A 88 -2.01 -9.11 -14.18
C TRP A 88 -3.11 -9.58 -15.14
N GLU A 89 -2.94 -10.80 -15.66
CA GLU A 89 -3.91 -11.46 -16.50
C GLU A 89 -5.24 -11.67 -15.75
N GLY A 90 -6.37 -11.34 -16.38
CA GLY A 90 -7.69 -11.41 -15.74
C GLY A 90 -8.07 -10.16 -14.91
N GLY A 91 -7.12 -9.32 -14.53
CA GLY A 91 -7.38 -8.20 -13.63
C GLY A 91 -8.41 -7.19 -14.17
N THR A 92 -8.47 -6.97 -15.49
CA THR A 92 -9.48 -6.09 -16.09
C THR A 92 -10.88 -6.68 -16.07
N GLN A 93 -11.03 -7.99 -16.05
CA GLN A 93 -12.30 -8.69 -15.86
C GLN A 93 -12.76 -8.58 -14.40
N GLU A 94 -11.82 -8.60 -13.47
CA GLU A 94 -12.09 -8.57 -12.02
C GLU A 94 -12.42 -7.17 -11.51
N TYR A 95 -11.59 -6.19 -11.83
CA TYR A 95 -11.67 -4.82 -11.31
C TYR A 95 -12.14 -3.78 -12.33
N GLY A 96 -12.37 -4.17 -13.58
CA GLY A 96 -12.65 -3.25 -14.66
C GLY A 96 -11.41 -2.51 -15.16
N LYS A 97 -11.58 -1.71 -16.22
CA LYS A 97 -10.52 -0.87 -16.75
C LYS A 97 -10.53 0.49 -16.04
N LYS A 98 -9.42 1.23 -16.08
CA LYS A 98 -9.33 2.59 -15.52
C LYS A 98 -10.40 3.56 -16.06
N VAL A 99 -10.83 3.38 -17.32
CA VAL A 99 -11.87 4.19 -17.98
C VAL A 99 -13.30 3.70 -17.67
N SER A 100 -13.45 2.49 -17.15
CA SER A 100 -14.71 1.88 -16.73
C SER A 100 -14.43 0.97 -15.53
N PRO A 101 -14.16 1.54 -14.35
CA PRO A 101 -13.85 0.77 -13.16
C PRO A 101 -15.07 -0.02 -12.69
N ARG A 102 -14.86 -1.18 -12.10
CA ARG A 102 -15.93 -1.96 -11.49
C ARG A 102 -16.41 -1.24 -10.22
N ALA A 103 -17.65 -0.78 -10.25
CA ALA A 103 -18.23 -0.04 -9.13
C ALA A 103 -18.09 -0.80 -7.81
N ASN A 104 -17.81 -0.09 -6.72
CA ASN A 104 -17.58 -0.56 -5.35
C ASN A 104 -16.30 -1.38 -5.10
N TYR A 105 -15.57 -1.78 -6.13
CA TYR A 105 -14.36 -2.62 -5.97
C TYR A 105 -13.11 -2.00 -6.60
N HIS A 106 -13.27 -1.01 -7.47
CA HIS A 106 -12.18 -0.27 -8.09
C HIS A 106 -12.51 1.23 -8.00
N VAL A 107 -11.83 1.93 -7.14
CA VAL A 107 -12.01 3.36 -6.84
C VAL A 107 -10.77 4.13 -7.29
N ILE A 108 -10.97 5.26 -7.97
CA ILE A 108 -9.89 6.18 -8.35
C ILE A 108 -9.99 7.40 -7.42
N PRO A 109 -9.23 7.41 -6.30
CA PRO A 109 -9.29 8.49 -5.32
C PRO A 109 -8.51 9.71 -5.82
N LYS A 110 -8.90 10.90 -5.37
CA LYS A 110 -8.17 12.16 -5.62
C LYS A 110 -7.30 12.59 -4.44
N SER A 111 -7.60 12.05 -3.25
CA SER A 111 -6.90 12.38 -2.01
C SER A 111 -6.97 11.23 -1.00
N TYR A 112 -6.17 11.31 0.06
CA TYR A 112 -6.29 10.41 1.20
C TYR A 112 -7.65 10.54 1.90
N ALA A 113 -8.21 11.77 1.96
CA ALA A 113 -9.51 12.02 2.55
C ALA A 113 -10.64 11.29 1.81
N ASP A 114 -10.62 11.26 0.48
CA ASP A 114 -11.61 10.52 -0.34
C ASP A 114 -11.63 9.03 0.02
N ILE A 115 -10.46 8.43 0.25
CA ILE A 115 -10.33 7.02 0.66
C ILE A 115 -10.99 6.82 2.02
N ILE A 116 -10.65 7.66 2.98
CA ILE A 116 -11.16 7.56 4.36
C ILE A 116 -12.68 7.76 4.40
N GLU A 117 -13.23 8.74 3.68
CA GLU A 117 -14.67 8.96 3.58
C GLU A 117 -15.40 7.77 2.96
N HIS A 118 -14.86 7.22 1.87
CA HIS A 118 -15.43 6.04 1.23
C HIS A 118 -15.44 4.82 2.18
N ILE A 119 -14.35 4.59 2.92
CA ILE A 119 -14.26 3.50 3.91
C ILE A 119 -15.28 3.72 5.05
N LYS A 120 -15.35 4.93 5.62
CA LYS A 120 -16.32 5.28 6.69
C LYS A 120 -17.76 5.02 6.25
N GLY A 121 -18.11 5.45 5.03
CA GLY A 121 -19.43 5.18 4.43
C GLY A 121 -19.71 3.68 4.30
N GLY A 122 -18.74 2.91 3.82
CA GLY A 122 -18.85 1.45 3.69
C GLY A 122 -18.99 0.74 5.04
N ILE A 123 -18.24 1.15 6.05
CA ILE A 123 -18.35 0.60 7.41
C ILE A 123 -19.75 0.89 7.99
N ALA A 124 -20.23 2.12 7.88
CA ALA A 124 -21.57 2.51 8.34
C ALA A 124 -22.67 1.72 7.61
N ALA A 125 -22.47 1.34 6.36
CA ALA A 125 -23.37 0.51 5.58
C ALA A 125 -23.23 -1.00 5.86
N GLY A 126 -22.35 -1.42 6.77
CA GLY A 126 -22.11 -2.82 7.10
C GLY A 126 -21.41 -3.62 6.00
N MET A 127 -20.69 -2.96 5.09
CA MET A 127 -20.01 -3.60 3.96
C MET A 127 -18.72 -4.30 4.35
N PHE A 128 -18.12 -3.96 5.48
CA PHE A 128 -16.83 -4.49 5.91
C PHE A 128 -16.96 -5.62 6.94
N GLU A 129 -16.00 -6.54 6.92
CA GLU A 129 -15.77 -7.49 8.02
C GLU A 129 -15.24 -6.78 9.26
N GLU A 130 -15.23 -7.46 10.42
CA GLU A 130 -14.61 -6.94 11.65
C GLU A 130 -13.08 -6.93 11.50
N ASP A 131 -12.50 -8.05 11.08
CA ASP A 131 -11.08 -8.16 10.77
C ASP A 131 -10.80 -7.61 9.37
N ARG A 132 -10.05 -6.52 9.30
CA ARG A 132 -9.80 -5.74 8.08
C ARG A 132 -8.32 -5.56 7.84
N TYR A 133 -7.92 -5.68 6.59
CA TYR A 133 -6.53 -5.58 6.17
C TYR A 133 -6.37 -4.49 5.12
N ALA A 134 -5.32 -3.68 5.23
CA ALA A 134 -4.99 -2.67 4.26
C ALA A 134 -3.58 -2.89 3.71
N PHE A 135 -3.48 -3.28 2.45
CA PHE A 135 -2.23 -3.28 1.70
C PHE A 135 -2.00 -1.89 1.12
N ILE A 136 -0.91 -1.27 1.53
CA ILE A 136 -0.53 0.06 1.10
C ILE A 136 0.78 -0.08 0.34
N THR A 137 0.79 0.26 -0.96
CA THR A 137 2.02 0.18 -1.74
C THR A 137 2.75 1.52 -1.77
N GLY A 138 4.08 1.47 -1.77
CA GLY A 138 4.92 2.66 -1.83
C GLY A 138 6.19 2.44 -2.65
N HIS A 139 6.69 3.49 -3.29
CA HIS A 139 8.00 3.46 -3.93
C HIS A 139 9.12 3.62 -2.90
N THR A 140 10.28 3.09 -3.24
CA THR A 140 11.47 3.21 -2.42
C THR A 140 12.48 4.17 -3.01
N GLU A 141 13.36 4.67 -2.14
CA GLU A 141 14.58 5.38 -2.49
C GLU A 141 15.77 4.78 -1.75
N ASN A 142 16.95 4.91 -2.34
CA ASN A 142 18.19 4.54 -1.69
C ASN A 142 18.75 5.74 -0.92
N PHE A 143 19.26 5.50 0.30
CA PHE A 143 19.98 6.50 1.08
C PHE A 143 21.23 5.90 1.69
N LYS A 144 22.22 6.73 1.96
CA LYS A 144 23.46 6.30 2.63
C LYS A 144 23.30 6.37 4.15
N SER A 145 23.68 5.29 4.83
CA SER A 145 23.81 5.19 6.26
C SER A 145 25.25 4.78 6.56
N GLY A 146 26.14 5.75 6.78
CA GLY A 146 27.59 5.51 6.83
C GLY A 146 28.13 5.10 5.45
N GLU A 147 28.79 3.96 5.37
CA GLU A 147 29.32 3.37 4.11
C GLU A 147 28.28 2.51 3.38
N GLU A 148 27.20 2.15 4.03
CA GLU A 148 26.16 1.26 3.48
C GLU A 148 25.08 2.05 2.74
N THR A 149 24.53 1.43 1.69
CA THR A 149 23.35 1.93 0.98
C THR A 149 22.14 1.16 1.44
N MET A 150 21.18 1.85 2.03
CA MET A 150 19.93 1.28 2.51
C MET A 150 18.75 1.71 1.65
N GLU A 151 17.71 0.89 1.60
CA GLU A 151 16.44 1.16 0.93
C GLU A 151 15.36 1.53 1.95
N ARG A 152 14.59 2.58 1.68
CA ARG A 152 13.46 3.03 2.51
C ARG A 152 12.30 3.55 1.67
N LEU A 153 11.15 3.75 2.30
CA LEU A 153 9.99 4.41 1.68
C LEU A 153 10.38 5.81 1.17
N LYS A 154 10.09 6.06 -0.11
CA LYS A 154 10.24 7.37 -0.73
C LYS A 154 9.04 8.25 -0.41
N LEU A 155 9.25 9.33 0.33
CA LEU A 155 8.25 10.33 0.66
C LEU A 155 8.65 11.70 0.12
N LEU A 156 7.67 12.49 -0.30
CA LEU A 156 7.88 13.87 -0.70
C LEU A 156 7.81 14.81 0.52
N GLY A 157 8.68 15.82 0.54
CA GLY A 157 8.71 16.83 1.59
C GLY A 157 9.54 16.45 2.81
N ASN A 158 10.19 17.48 3.40
CA ASN A 158 11.12 17.30 4.51
C ASN A 158 10.47 16.77 5.80
N VAL A 159 9.20 17.09 6.04
CA VAL A 159 8.46 16.61 7.23
C VAL A 159 8.16 15.13 7.11
N ALA A 160 7.64 14.71 5.97
CA ALA A 160 7.31 13.31 5.71
C ALA A 160 8.55 12.41 5.80
N THR A 161 9.70 12.87 5.28
CA THR A 161 10.96 12.11 5.32
C THR A 161 11.50 11.92 6.74
N LYS A 162 11.23 12.87 7.64
CA LYS A 162 11.67 12.80 9.05
C LYS A 162 10.77 11.91 9.92
N MET A 163 9.57 11.58 9.47
CA MET A 163 8.57 10.88 10.29
C MET A 163 8.77 9.37 10.40
N GLN A 164 9.68 8.77 9.64
CA GLN A 164 9.98 7.32 9.66
C GLN A 164 8.69 6.47 9.73
N LEU A 165 7.83 6.63 8.72
CA LEU A 165 6.49 6.02 8.67
C LEU A 165 6.55 4.49 8.87
N GLU A 166 7.57 3.83 8.29
CA GLU A 166 7.77 2.39 8.45
C GLU A 166 7.89 2.01 9.93
N GLY A 167 8.47 2.88 10.77
CA GLY A 167 8.62 2.62 12.20
C GLY A 167 7.32 2.45 12.98
N LYS A 168 6.20 2.95 12.43
CA LYS A 168 4.87 2.86 13.05
C LYS A 168 4.10 1.59 12.69
N LEU A 169 4.54 0.88 11.68
CA LEU A 169 3.82 -0.28 11.15
C LEU A 169 4.48 -1.57 11.62
N GLU A 170 3.66 -2.53 12.03
CA GLU A 170 4.14 -3.85 12.47
C GLU A 170 4.56 -4.73 11.30
N THR A 171 3.95 -4.51 10.13
CA THR A 171 4.20 -5.30 8.92
C THR A 171 4.64 -4.39 7.78
N VAL A 172 5.91 -4.54 7.38
CA VAL A 172 6.55 -3.84 6.26
C VAL A 172 7.29 -4.86 5.41
N PHE A 173 6.86 -5.03 4.18
CA PHE A 173 7.46 -5.95 3.22
C PHE A 173 8.14 -5.19 2.09
N TYR A 174 9.19 -5.79 1.53
CA TYR A 174 9.86 -5.27 0.34
C TYR A 174 9.65 -6.21 -0.83
N ALA A 175 8.93 -5.73 -1.84
CA ALA A 175 8.72 -6.47 -3.08
C ALA A 175 10.01 -6.53 -3.89
N LYS A 176 10.38 -7.72 -4.33
CA LYS A 176 11.58 -8.03 -5.11
C LYS A 176 11.25 -8.93 -6.28
N VAL A 177 12.14 -8.91 -7.26
CA VAL A 177 12.08 -9.79 -8.42
C VAL A 177 13.29 -10.72 -8.39
N LYS A 178 13.03 -12.03 -8.43
CA LYS A 178 14.06 -13.05 -8.64
C LYS A 178 13.94 -13.59 -10.05
N LYS A 179 15.04 -13.57 -10.80
CA LYS A 179 15.12 -14.16 -12.13
C LYS A 179 15.80 -15.52 -12.04
N GLU A 180 15.15 -16.55 -12.55
CA GLU A 180 15.69 -17.91 -12.66
C GLU A 180 15.58 -18.34 -14.12
N GLY A 181 16.67 -18.14 -14.88
CA GLY A 181 16.67 -18.33 -16.32
C GLY A 181 15.69 -17.36 -17.01
N ALA A 182 14.70 -17.90 -17.72
CA ALA A 182 13.63 -17.14 -18.37
C ALA A 182 12.46 -16.80 -17.43
N ASN A 183 12.39 -17.40 -16.25
CA ASN A 183 11.30 -17.22 -15.32
C ASN A 183 11.53 -16.00 -14.40
N ILE A 184 10.45 -15.28 -14.14
CA ILE A 184 10.44 -14.13 -13.24
C ILE A 184 9.51 -14.47 -12.06
N HIS A 185 10.08 -14.46 -10.85
CA HIS A 185 9.36 -14.67 -9.61
C HIS A 185 9.23 -13.35 -8.85
N TYR A 186 8.01 -12.99 -8.49
CA TYR A 186 7.71 -11.84 -7.65
C TYR A 186 7.59 -12.30 -6.21
N MET A 187 8.38 -11.69 -5.33
CA MET A 187 8.53 -12.13 -3.93
C MET A 187 8.40 -10.94 -2.99
N LEU A 188 8.17 -11.23 -1.71
CA LEU A 188 8.18 -10.26 -0.61
C LEU A 188 9.27 -10.65 0.39
N GLU A 189 10.20 -9.74 0.67
CA GLU A 189 11.09 -9.82 1.83
C GLU A 189 10.30 -9.35 3.06
N THR A 190 10.26 -10.18 4.09
CA THR A 190 9.41 -10.00 5.27
C THR A 190 10.20 -9.63 6.52
N GLN A 191 11.53 -9.75 6.46
CA GLN A 191 12.46 -9.49 7.56
C GLN A 191 13.60 -8.60 7.11
N ASN A 192 14.12 -7.82 8.05
CA ASN A 192 15.27 -6.95 7.82
C ASN A 192 16.51 -7.77 7.45
N ASN A 193 17.12 -7.43 6.33
CA ASN A 193 18.33 -8.07 5.79
C ASN A 193 19.60 -7.18 5.94
N GLY A 194 19.51 -6.09 6.69
CA GLY A 194 20.57 -5.08 6.84
C GLY A 194 20.52 -3.95 5.81
N TYR A 195 19.74 -4.10 4.73
CA TYR A 195 19.67 -3.10 3.64
C TYR A 195 18.30 -2.44 3.50
N ASN A 196 17.31 -2.87 4.29
CA ASN A 196 15.97 -2.31 4.28
C ASN A 196 15.33 -2.37 5.69
N THR A 197 14.13 -1.84 5.82
CA THR A 197 13.37 -1.78 7.07
C THR A 197 12.28 -2.84 7.16
N ALA A 198 12.37 -3.94 6.37
CA ALA A 198 11.39 -5.01 6.38
C ALA A 198 11.21 -5.59 7.78
N ARG A 199 9.96 -5.85 8.13
CA ARG A 199 9.59 -6.46 9.42
C ARG A 199 8.22 -7.11 9.34
N SER A 200 8.02 -8.07 10.21
CA SER A 200 6.74 -8.75 10.44
C SER A 200 6.69 -9.30 11.86
N PRO A 201 5.53 -9.77 12.34
CA PRO A 201 5.45 -10.48 13.60
C PRO A 201 6.45 -11.65 13.64
N MET A 202 7.07 -11.84 14.82
CA MET A 202 8.16 -12.80 14.99
C MET A 202 7.71 -14.21 14.63
N ASN A 203 8.50 -14.90 13.80
CA ASN A 203 8.27 -16.28 13.35
C ASN A 203 6.97 -16.53 12.57
N LEU A 204 6.25 -15.49 12.15
CA LEU A 204 5.02 -15.65 11.39
C LEU A 204 5.27 -15.94 9.91
N PHE A 205 6.28 -15.32 9.35
CA PHE A 205 6.67 -15.47 7.94
C PHE A 205 8.11 -15.93 7.79
N GLU A 206 8.37 -16.73 6.75
CA GLU A 206 9.72 -16.99 6.28
C GLU A 206 10.37 -15.68 5.80
N PRO A 207 11.72 -15.54 5.81
CA PRO A 207 12.41 -14.31 5.42
C PRO A 207 12.03 -13.77 4.04
N THR A 208 11.60 -14.66 3.13
CA THR A 208 11.11 -14.34 1.80
C THR A 208 9.95 -15.27 1.47
N ILE A 209 8.85 -14.69 1.00
CA ILE A 209 7.63 -15.40 0.59
C ILE A 209 7.23 -15.01 -0.82
N ASP A 210 6.36 -15.78 -1.45
CA ASP A 210 5.74 -15.38 -2.71
C ASP A 210 4.93 -14.10 -2.54
N ASN A 211 4.82 -13.31 -3.60
CA ASN A 211 4.01 -12.10 -3.61
C ASN A 211 2.51 -12.48 -3.72
N ASP A 212 1.98 -12.93 -2.58
CA ASP A 212 0.62 -13.45 -2.41
C ASP A 212 -0.05 -12.75 -1.22
N TYR A 213 -0.96 -11.82 -1.50
CA TYR A 213 -1.64 -11.04 -0.46
C TYR A 213 -2.69 -11.87 0.28
N GLN A 214 -3.30 -12.87 -0.36
CA GLN A 214 -4.23 -13.76 0.33
C GLN A 214 -3.49 -14.61 1.38
N PHE A 215 -2.33 -15.17 1.02
CA PHE A 215 -1.47 -15.89 1.97
C PHE A 215 -1.07 -15.02 3.17
N VAL A 216 -0.75 -13.75 2.93
CA VAL A 216 -0.41 -12.80 4.01
C VAL A 216 -1.60 -12.61 4.96
N ILE A 217 -2.82 -12.40 4.43
CA ILE A 217 -4.04 -12.29 5.26
C ILE A 217 -4.25 -13.57 6.06
N ASP A 218 -4.19 -14.74 5.43
CA ASP A 218 -4.45 -16.03 6.08
C ASP A 218 -3.47 -16.28 7.25
N LYS A 219 -2.20 -15.89 7.08
CA LYS A 219 -1.19 -15.95 8.12
C LYS A 219 -1.47 -14.98 9.28
N LEU A 220 -1.82 -13.73 8.99
CA LEU A 220 -2.14 -12.74 10.01
C LEU A 220 -3.42 -13.09 10.79
N MET A 221 -4.41 -13.72 10.14
CA MET A 221 -5.61 -14.22 10.79
C MET A 221 -5.33 -15.40 11.75
N SER A 222 -4.25 -16.13 11.53
CA SER A 222 -3.86 -17.27 12.39
C SER A 222 -2.96 -16.88 13.54
N TYR A 223 -2.56 -15.62 13.60
CA TYR A 223 -1.66 -15.05 14.61
C TYR A 223 -2.44 -14.45 15.78
#